data_95922594d0994f3c674e36194e4d83df
#
_entry.id   95922594d0994f3c674e36194e4d83df
#
_cell.length_a   1.000
_cell.length_b   1.000
_cell.length_c   1.000
_cell.angle_alpha   90.00
_cell.angle_beta   90.00
_cell.angle_gamma   90.00
#
_symmetry.space_group_name_H-M   'P 1'
#
loop_
_entity.id
_entity.type
_entity.pdbx_description
1 polymer ?
#
loop_
_entity_poly.entity_id
_entity_poly.type
_entity_poly.pdbx_seq_one_letter_code
_entity_poly.pdbx_strand_id
1 'polypeptide(L)'
;MHPLNHFTHCPVCGSNHFEINDAKSKRCNACGFVYYLNPSAATAAFILNENNELLVVVRKQEPAKGTYDLPGGFSDMDETAEQGIAREVKEETNLDVTDVKYLFSRPNIYPYSGFDVHTLDLFFLCRASNYQQVKACDDAESFRWIPLCELKPEQFGLTSISQGVRHFLTLYK
;
A
#
# COMPACT_ATOMS: atom_id res chain seq x y z
N MET A 1 0.95 -0.05 -23.17
CA MET A 1 2.37 0.40 -23.24
C MET A 1 3.18 -0.56 -22.40
N HIS A 2 4.46 -0.87 -22.77
CA HIS A 2 5.29 -1.76 -21.93
C HIS A 2 5.66 -1.06 -20.61
N PRO A 3 5.58 -1.73 -19.45
CA PRO A 3 5.75 -1.06 -18.15
C PRO A 3 7.17 -0.46 -17.95
N LEU A 4 8.16 -0.95 -18.67
CA LEU A 4 9.54 -0.44 -18.64
C LEU A 4 9.85 0.53 -19.81
N ASN A 5 8.88 1.16 -20.45
CA ASN A 5 9.14 2.06 -21.59
C ASN A 5 10.03 3.26 -21.24
N HIS A 6 9.91 3.77 -20.02
CA HIS A 6 10.74 4.88 -19.53
C HIS A 6 12.21 4.50 -19.28
N PHE A 7 12.51 3.20 -19.20
CA PHE A 7 13.86 2.68 -18.96
C PHE A 7 14.55 2.47 -20.31
N THR A 8 15.17 3.50 -20.84
CA THR A 8 15.78 3.51 -22.18
C THR A 8 17.21 2.99 -22.20
N HIS A 9 17.89 2.93 -21.04
CA HIS A 9 19.27 2.50 -20.90
C HIS A 9 19.40 1.37 -19.89
N CYS A 10 20.36 0.49 -20.14
CA CYS A 10 20.71 -0.60 -19.22
C CYS A 10 21.25 -0.04 -17.89
N PRO A 11 20.67 -0.39 -16.72
CA PRO A 11 21.13 0.12 -15.44
C PRO A 11 22.50 -0.42 -14.99
N VAL A 12 22.99 -1.46 -15.66
CA VAL A 12 24.29 -2.10 -15.33
C VAL A 12 25.45 -1.51 -16.15
N CYS A 13 25.29 -1.35 -17.48
CA CYS A 13 26.37 -0.90 -18.36
C CYS A 13 26.10 0.41 -19.10
N GLY A 14 24.94 1.03 -18.90
CA GLY A 14 24.57 2.30 -19.54
C GLY A 14 24.23 2.20 -21.04
N SER A 15 24.26 1.01 -21.66
CA SER A 15 23.97 0.83 -23.08
C SER A 15 22.52 1.18 -23.40
N ASN A 16 22.28 1.86 -24.54
CA ASN A 16 20.96 2.12 -25.09
C ASN A 16 20.32 0.93 -25.82
N HIS A 17 21.05 -0.19 -25.97
CA HIS A 17 20.52 -1.45 -26.50
C HIS A 17 19.84 -2.25 -25.40
N PHE A 18 18.87 -1.60 -24.71
CA PHE A 18 18.05 -2.20 -23.64
C PHE A 18 16.64 -2.41 -24.14
N GLU A 19 16.39 -3.59 -24.72
CA GLU A 19 15.22 -3.90 -25.52
C GLU A 19 14.18 -4.73 -24.75
N ILE A 20 12.92 -4.69 -25.22
CA ILE A 20 11.84 -5.50 -24.65
C ILE A 20 12.18 -6.98 -24.86
N ASN A 21 12.17 -7.76 -23.78
CA ASN A 21 12.39 -9.19 -23.78
C ASN A 21 11.08 -9.98 -23.68
N ASP A 22 10.17 -9.56 -22.77
CA ASP A 22 8.81 -10.06 -22.63
C ASP A 22 7.89 -8.99 -22.04
N ALA A 23 6.66 -9.35 -21.63
CA ALA A 23 5.63 -8.42 -21.15
C ALA A 23 6.04 -7.57 -19.93
N LYS A 24 7.05 -8.00 -19.16
CA LYS A 24 7.49 -7.35 -17.91
C LYS A 24 9.01 -7.23 -17.77
N SER A 25 9.78 -7.56 -18.82
CA SER A 25 11.23 -7.49 -18.76
C SER A 25 11.86 -6.84 -19.97
N LYS A 26 13.06 -6.30 -19.76
CA LYS A 26 13.97 -5.83 -20.80
C LYS A 26 15.32 -6.52 -20.67
N ARG A 27 15.97 -6.74 -21.82
CA ARG A 27 17.29 -7.34 -21.92
C ARG A 27 18.28 -6.39 -22.58
N CYS A 28 19.46 -6.30 -22.04
CA CYS A 28 20.56 -5.57 -22.64
C CYS A 28 21.31 -6.45 -23.63
N ASN A 29 21.37 -6.03 -24.89
CA ASN A 29 22.10 -6.76 -25.94
C ASN A 29 23.62 -6.53 -25.86
N ALA A 30 24.10 -5.54 -25.08
CA ALA A 30 25.53 -5.29 -24.91
C ALA A 30 26.13 -6.13 -23.78
N CYS A 31 25.47 -6.28 -22.60
CA CYS A 31 26.04 -6.99 -21.46
C CYS A 31 25.22 -8.24 -21.02
N GLY A 32 24.07 -8.50 -21.66
CA GLY A 32 23.22 -9.65 -21.36
C GLY A 32 22.32 -9.49 -20.13
N PHE A 33 22.43 -8.37 -19.38
CA PHE A 33 21.59 -8.14 -18.20
C PHE A 33 20.11 -8.15 -18.54
N VAL A 34 19.30 -8.83 -17.72
CA VAL A 34 17.83 -8.84 -17.84
C VAL A 34 17.23 -8.24 -16.58
N TYR A 35 16.37 -7.25 -16.76
CA TYR A 35 15.61 -6.63 -15.68
C TYR A 35 14.14 -7.02 -15.77
N TYR A 36 13.59 -7.55 -14.68
CA TYR A 36 12.17 -7.86 -14.53
C TYR A 36 11.50 -6.83 -13.62
N LEU A 37 10.43 -6.21 -14.11
CA LEU A 37 9.55 -5.41 -13.25
C LEU A 37 8.61 -6.35 -12.50
N ASN A 38 8.73 -6.36 -11.18
CA ASN A 38 7.81 -7.06 -10.29
C ASN A 38 6.96 -6.03 -9.54
N PRO A 39 5.75 -6.40 -9.10
CA PRO A 39 4.97 -5.52 -8.23
C PRO A 39 5.73 -5.25 -6.94
N SER A 40 5.70 -4.01 -6.48
CA SER A 40 6.15 -3.64 -5.14
C SER A 40 5.16 -4.15 -4.11
N ALA A 41 5.64 -4.65 -2.97
CA ALA A 41 4.77 -4.99 -1.86
C ALA A 41 4.32 -3.71 -1.15
N ALA A 42 3.02 -3.64 -0.83
CA ALA A 42 2.44 -2.60 0.01
C ALA A 42 1.49 -3.24 1.03
N THR A 43 1.33 -2.63 2.18
CA THR A 43 0.52 -3.14 3.28
C THR A 43 -0.58 -2.16 3.65
N ALA A 44 -1.71 -2.65 4.16
CA ALA A 44 -2.83 -1.85 4.66
C ALA A 44 -3.48 -2.53 5.86
N ALA A 45 -3.74 -1.78 6.94
CA ALA A 45 -4.27 -2.30 8.19
C ALA A 45 -5.74 -1.95 8.39
N PHE A 46 -6.57 -2.96 8.61
CA PHE A 46 -7.86 -2.80 9.29
C PHE A 46 -7.61 -2.85 10.81
N ILE A 47 -7.75 -1.72 11.49
CA ILE A 47 -7.57 -1.62 12.94
C ILE A 47 -8.94 -1.33 13.55
N LEU A 48 -9.47 -2.27 14.34
CA LEU A 48 -10.74 -2.12 15.05
C LEU A 48 -10.48 -1.84 16.54
N ASN A 49 -11.13 -0.81 17.07
CA ASN A 49 -11.16 -0.55 18.51
C ASN A 49 -12.18 -1.47 19.24
N GLU A 50 -12.31 -1.29 20.55
CA GLU A 50 -13.22 -2.07 21.39
C GLU A 50 -14.71 -1.88 21.05
N ASN A 51 -15.06 -0.78 20.36
CA ASN A 51 -16.41 -0.47 19.91
C ASN A 51 -16.72 -1.01 18.50
N ASN A 52 -15.80 -1.78 17.88
CA ASN A 52 -15.88 -2.21 16.49
C ASN A 52 -15.93 -1.04 15.49
N GLU A 53 -15.23 0.05 15.80
CA GLU A 53 -15.01 1.15 14.87
C GLU A 53 -13.67 0.96 14.17
N LEU A 54 -13.65 1.23 12.86
CA LEU A 54 -12.44 1.16 12.04
C LEU A 54 -11.66 2.48 12.14
N LEU A 55 -10.36 2.37 12.39
CA LEU A 55 -9.45 3.50 12.22
C LEU A 55 -9.26 3.78 10.74
N VAL A 56 -9.54 5.02 10.34
CA VAL A 56 -9.19 5.55 9.03
C VAL A 56 -8.32 6.79 9.19
N VAL A 57 -7.44 7.00 8.23
CA VAL A 57 -6.63 8.22 8.11
C VAL A 57 -7.15 9.06 6.95
N VAL A 58 -6.95 10.37 7.01
CA VAL A 58 -7.23 11.29 5.90
C VAL A 58 -5.92 11.56 5.18
N ARG A 59 -5.89 11.32 3.88
CA ARG A 59 -4.69 11.49 3.06
C ARG A 59 -4.27 12.96 2.98
N LYS A 60 -3.03 13.24 3.30
CA LYS A 60 -2.42 14.57 3.24
C LYS A 60 -1.95 14.94 1.83
N GLN A 61 -1.58 13.93 1.03
CA GLN A 61 -0.92 14.10 -0.27
C GLN A 61 -1.70 13.43 -1.42
N GLU A 62 -1.37 13.84 -2.66
CA GLU A 62 -1.82 13.14 -3.87
C GLU A 62 -1.10 11.78 -4.05
N PRO A 63 -1.71 10.83 -4.71
CA PRO A 63 -3.08 10.84 -5.27
C PRO A 63 -4.15 10.75 -4.19
N ALA A 64 -5.36 11.24 -4.51
CA ALA A 64 -6.56 11.15 -3.67
C ALA A 64 -6.49 11.91 -2.34
N LYS A 65 -5.79 13.05 -2.30
CA LYS A 65 -5.73 13.94 -1.12
C LYS A 65 -7.11 14.27 -0.58
N GLY A 66 -7.24 14.25 0.76
CA GLY A 66 -8.47 14.56 1.48
C GLY A 66 -9.50 13.43 1.53
N THR A 67 -9.23 12.29 0.90
CA THR A 67 -10.06 11.09 1.02
C THR A 67 -9.59 10.21 2.18
N TYR A 68 -10.42 9.24 2.56
CA TYR A 68 -10.02 8.24 3.55
C TYR A 68 -9.02 7.23 2.97
N ASP A 69 -8.18 6.75 3.86
CA ASP A 69 -7.24 5.64 3.62
C ASP A 69 -7.18 4.73 4.85
N LEU A 70 -6.55 3.58 4.68
CA LEU A 70 -6.15 2.72 5.79
C LEU A 70 -4.69 3.01 6.15
N PRO A 71 -4.30 2.93 7.42
CA PRO A 71 -2.89 2.98 7.79
C PRO A 71 -2.09 1.92 7.05
N GLY A 72 -0.94 2.29 6.50
CA GLY A 72 -0.09 1.39 5.72
C GLY A 72 0.71 2.09 4.64
N GLY A 73 1.62 1.35 4.01
CA GLY A 73 2.51 1.88 2.98
C GLY A 73 3.33 0.80 2.30
N PHE A 74 4.41 1.20 1.65
CA PHE A 74 5.32 0.27 1.00
C PHE A 74 6.15 -0.51 2.03
N SER A 75 6.33 -1.80 1.77
CA SER A 75 7.27 -2.60 2.55
C SER A 75 8.71 -2.18 2.26
N ASP A 76 9.51 -2.06 3.30
CA ASP A 76 10.95 -1.83 3.19
C ASP A 76 11.71 -3.10 2.80
N MET A 77 12.96 -2.93 2.37
CA MET A 77 13.86 -4.07 2.14
C MET A 77 14.16 -4.74 3.49
N ASP A 78 14.24 -6.08 3.46
CA ASP A 78 14.63 -6.92 4.59
C ASP A 78 13.61 -6.96 5.76
N GLU A 79 12.35 -6.51 5.55
CA GLU A 79 11.26 -6.71 6.49
C GLU A 79 10.22 -7.72 5.98
N THR A 80 9.53 -8.40 6.89
CA THR A 80 8.34 -9.17 6.54
C THR A 80 7.13 -8.24 6.38
N ALA A 81 6.07 -8.71 5.70
CA ALA A 81 4.86 -7.89 5.54
C ALA A 81 4.20 -7.54 6.89
N GLU A 82 4.31 -8.45 7.89
CA GLU A 82 3.83 -8.22 9.26
C GLU A 82 4.66 -7.16 9.99
N GLN A 83 5.98 -7.13 9.77
CA GLN A 83 6.87 -6.10 10.31
C GLN A 83 6.57 -4.75 9.65
N GLY A 84 6.44 -4.73 8.32
CA GLY A 84 6.11 -3.53 7.55
C GLY A 84 4.81 -2.90 8.00
N ILE A 85 3.72 -3.68 8.10
CA ILE A 85 2.44 -3.11 8.55
C ILE A 85 2.49 -2.62 10.00
N ALA A 86 3.23 -3.27 10.89
CA ALA A 86 3.39 -2.80 12.27
C ALA A 86 4.18 -1.49 12.34
N ARG A 87 5.24 -1.33 11.51
CA ARG A 87 6.03 -0.11 11.38
C ARG A 87 5.16 1.04 10.86
N GLU A 88 4.47 0.84 9.73
CA GLU A 88 3.61 1.85 9.11
C GLU A 88 2.50 2.32 10.05
N VAL A 89 1.83 1.39 10.73
CA VAL A 89 0.81 1.74 11.74
C VAL A 89 1.43 2.58 12.86
N LYS A 90 2.65 2.27 13.30
CA LYS A 90 3.33 3.05 14.32
C LYS A 90 3.69 4.45 13.84
N GLU A 91 4.21 4.57 12.63
CA GLU A 91 4.66 5.84 12.03
C GLU A 91 3.48 6.78 11.78
N GLU A 92 2.39 6.28 11.19
CA GLU A 92 1.24 7.11 10.83
C GLU A 92 0.26 7.40 11.98
N THR A 93 0.14 6.48 12.95
CA THR A 93 -0.91 6.55 13.97
C THR A 93 -0.41 6.56 15.40
N ASN A 94 0.87 6.33 15.65
CA ASN A 94 1.48 6.13 16.96
C ASN A 94 0.94 4.93 17.75
N LEU A 95 0.16 4.03 17.13
CA LEU A 95 -0.34 2.82 17.77
C LEU A 95 0.73 1.74 17.79
N ASP A 96 0.72 0.93 18.85
CA ASP A 96 1.58 -0.24 19.00
C ASP A 96 0.78 -1.49 18.65
N VAL A 97 1.11 -2.12 17.51
CA VAL A 97 0.44 -3.33 17.04
C VAL A 97 0.83 -4.51 17.91
N THR A 98 -0.17 -5.26 18.38
CA THR A 98 0.01 -6.43 19.26
C THR A 98 -0.32 -7.75 18.58
N ASP A 99 -1.12 -7.72 17.51
CA ASP A 99 -1.49 -8.89 16.72
C ASP A 99 -1.70 -8.48 15.27
N VAL A 100 -1.23 -9.31 14.35
CA VAL A 100 -1.30 -9.10 12.91
C VAL A 100 -1.84 -10.36 12.25
N LYS A 101 -2.99 -10.25 11.59
CA LYS A 101 -3.59 -11.35 10.84
C LYS A 101 -3.76 -10.97 9.37
N TYR A 102 -3.07 -11.69 8.47
CA TYR A 102 -3.29 -11.56 7.04
C TYR A 102 -4.73 -11.94 6.66
N LEU A 103 -5.36 -11.15 5.80
CA LEU A 103 -6.73 -11.38 5.32
C LEU A 103 -6.75 -11.77 3.84
N PHE A 104 -6.26 -10.90 2.97
CA PHE A 104 -6.24 -11.07 1.52
C PHE A 104 -5.27 -10.08 0.88
N SER A 105 -5.06 -10.21 -0.44
CA SER A 105 -4.31 -9.24 -1.23
C SER A 105 -5.07 -8.80 -2.47
N ARG A 106 -4.66 -7.64 -3.04
CA ARG A 106 -5.18 -7.12 -4.30
C ARG A 106 -4.06 -6.52 -5.14
N PRO A 107 -4.08 -6.72 -6.47
CA PRO A 107 -3.21 -5.95 -7.35
C PRO A 107 -3.70 -4.50 -7.42
N ASN A 108 -2.75 -3.58 -7.57
CA ASN A 108 -3.04 -2.17 -7.72
C ASN A 108 -2.05 -1.50 -8.70
N ILE A 109 -2.41 -0.32 -9.19
CA ILE A 109 -1.53 0.58 -9.91
C ILE A 109 -1.55 1.90 -9.14
N TYR A 110 -0.40 2.28 -8.62
CA TYR A 110 -0.21 3.51 -7.87
C TYR A 110 0.58 4.51 -8.73
N PRO A 111 -0.06 5.58 -9.24
CA PRO A 111 0.64 6.61 -9.99
C PRO A 111 1.57 7.40 -9.07
N TYR A 112 2.87 7.34 -9.33
CA TYR A 112 3.86 8.06 -8.54
C TYR A 112 4.97 8.63 -9.44
N SER A 113 5.27 9.91 -9.30
CA SER A 113 6.34 10.60 -10.05
C SER A 113 6.27 10.41 -11.58
N GLY A 114 5.03 10.38 -12.14
CA GLY A 114 4.81 10.17 -13.57
C GLY A 114 5.00 8.73 -14.05
N PHE A 115 5.10 7.79 -13.12
CA PHE A 115 5.27 6.36 -13.39
C PHE A 115 4.15 5.54 -12.73
N ASP A 116 3.64 4.54 -13.44
CA ASP A 116 2.67 3.58 -12.90
C ASP A 116 3.39 2.50 -12.11
N VAL A 117 3.42 2.64 -10.78
CA VAL A 117 3.97 1.63 -9.88
C VAL A 117 2.93 0.53 -9.71
N HIS A 118 3.24 -0.67 -10.20
CA HIS A 118 2.42 -1.84 -9.91
C HIS A 118 2.68 -2.31 -8.48
N THR A 119 1.63 -2.47 -7.68
CA THR A 119 1.75 -2.98 -6.31
C THR A 119 0.94 -4.25 -6.10
N LEU A 120 1.33 -5.03 -5.11
CA LEU A 120 0.54 -6.07 -4.48
C LEU A 120 0.21 -5.60 -3.07
N ASP A 121 -1.01 -5.10 -2.89
CA ASP A 121 -1.47 -4.58 -1.61
C ASP A 121 -1.95 -5.74 -0.73
N LEU A 122 -1.29 -5.91 0.42
CA LEU A 122 -1.53 -6.94 1.41
C LEU A 122 -2.37 -6.35 2.56
N PHE A 123 -3.54 -6.92 2.80
CA PHE A 123 -4.48 -6.43 3.80
C PHE A 123 -4.42 -7.27 5.07
N PHE A 124 -4.29 -6.59 6.20
CA PHE A 124 -4.19 -7.20 7.52
C PHE A 124 -5.28 -6.71 8.46
N LEU A 125 -5.78 -7.59 9.33
CA LEU A 125 -6.49 -7.19 10.54
C LEU A 125 -5.46 -7.05 11.65
N CYS A 126 -5.36 -5.84 12.23
CA CYS A 126 -4.41 -5.54 13.29
C CYS A 126 -5.15 -5.21 14.60
N ARG A 127 -4.57 -5.64 15.72
CA ARG A 127 -4.95 -5.18 17.05
C ARG A 127 -3.84 -4.29 17.62
N ALA A 128 -4.22 -3.33 18.43
CA ALA A 128 -3.27 -2.44 19.08
C ALA A 128 -3.58 -2.35 20.59
N SER A 129 -2.60 -1.93 21.39
CA SER A 129 -2.74 -1.88 22.85
C SER A 129 -3.12 -0.50 23.39
N ASN A 130 -2.99 0.56 22.62
CA ASN A 130 -3.03 1.94 23.09
C ASN A 130 -3.92 2.85 22.24
N TYR A 131 -5.14 2.40 21.91
CA TYR A 131 -6.09 3.11 21.04
C TYR A 131 -6.35 4.58 21.41
N GLN A 132 -6.21 4.93 22.71
CA GLN A 132 -6.40 6.30 23.18
C GLN A 132 -5.21 7.22 22.87
N GLN A 133 -4.06 6.66 22.45
CA GLN A 133 -2.86 7.42 22.11
C GLN A 133 -2.72 7.67 20.60
N VAL A 134 -3.74 7.33 19.83
CA VAL A 134 -3.74 7.56 18.38
C VAL A 134 -3.50 9.03 18.06
N LYS A 135 -2.60 9.29 17.13
CA LYS A 135 -2.28 10.62 16.60
C LYS A 135 -2.04 10.49 15.11
N ALA A 136 -2.54 11.42 14.33
CA ALA A 136 -2.16 11.52 12.94
C ALA A 136 -0.73 12.05 12.84
N CYS A 137 0.13 11.29 12.20
CA CYS A 137 1.54 11.59 12.00
C CYS A 137 1.88 11.35 10.52
N ASP A 138 3.08 11.75 10.11
CA ASP A 138 3.65 11.57 8.78
C ASP A 138 2.71 11.97 7.63
N ASP A 139 2.26 11.03 6.82
CA ASP A 139 1.41 11.27 5.64
C ASP A 139 -0.09 11.39 5.97
N ALA A 140 -0.49 11.15 7.22
CA ALA A 140 -1.85 11.35 7.71
C ALA A 140 -2.09 12.81 8.10
N GLU A 141 -3.12 13.45 7.54
CA GLU A 141 -3.58 14.79 7.95
C GLU A 141 -4.36 14.74 9.26
N SER A 142 -5.20 13.73 9.40
CA SER A 142 -6.04 13.47 10.57
C SER A 142 -6.47 12.00 10.60
N PHE A 143 -7.07 11.57 11.70
CA PHE A 143 -7.65 10.24 11.82
C PHE A 143 -9.11 10.30 12.28
N ARG A 144 -9.85 9.21 12.06
CA ARG A 144 -11.21 9.01 12.56
C ARG A 144 -11.44 7.54 12.91
N TRP A 145 -12.26 7.34 13.94
CA TRP A 145 -12.87 6.06 14.22
C TRP A 145 -14.27 6.06 13.62
N ILE A 146 -14.57 5.10 12.76
CA ILE A 146 -15.86 5.04 12.04
C ILE A 146 -16.51 3.68 12.31
N PRO A 147 -17.75 3.65 12.84
CA PRO A 147 -18.51 2.41 12.99
C PRO A 147 -18.61 1.64 11.67
N LEU A 148 -18.44 0.32 11.71
CA LEU A 148 -18.45 -0.50 10.48
C LEU A 148 -19.74 -0.35 9.67
N CYS A 149 -20.88 -0.09 10.32
CA CYS A 149 -22.16 0.12 9.65
C CYS A 149 -22.27 1.48 8.91
N GLU A 150 -21.39 2.44 9.22
CA GLU A 150 -21.35 3.77 8.58
C GLU A 150 -20.26 3.86 7.50
N LEU A 151 -19.38 2.86 7.41
CA LEU A 151 -18.30 2.82 6.41
C LEU A 151 -18.87 2.74 5.00
N LYS A 152 -18.40 3.66 4.16
CA LYS A 152 -18.72 3.72 2.73
C LYS A 152 -17.43 3.55 1.93
N PRO A 153 -17.23 2.43 1.21
CA PRO A 153 -16.03 2.19 0.41
C PRO A 153 -15.71 3.34 -0.58
N GLU A 154 -16.71 4.07 -1.02
CA GLU A 154 -16.60 5.19 -1.96
C GLU A 154 -15.89 6.43 -1.36
N GLN A 155 -15.73 6.48 -0.04
CA GLN A 155 -15.00 7.56 0.65
C GLN A 155 -13.47 7.33 0.61
N PHE A 156 -13.03 6.13 0.21
CA PHE A 156 -11.61 5.78 0.08
C PHE A 156 -11.16 6.04 -1.37
N GLY A 157 -10.22 6.96 -1.53
CA GLY A 157 -9.85 7.48 -2.84
C GLY A 157 -8.97 6.54 -3.67
N LEU A 158 -8.22 5.63 -3.03
CA LEU A 158 -7.42 4.62 -3.71
C LEU A 158 -8.27 3.40 -4.07
N THR A 159 -8.19 2.97 -5.34
CA THR A 159 -9.06 1.91 -5.86
C THR A 159 -8.90 0.59 -5.11
N SER A 160 -7.67 0.15 -4.83
CA SER A 160 -7.43 -1.10 -4.10
C SER A 160 -7.96 -1.02 -2.67
N ILE A 161 -7.78 0.11 -1.99
CA ILE A 161 -8.28 0.34 -0.62
C ILE A 161 -9.80 0.33 -0.60
N SER A 162 -10.46 1.08 -1.50
CA SER A 162 -11.93 1.06 -1.64
C SER A 162 -12.47 -0.36 -1.85
N GLN A 163 -11.85 -1.12 -2.75
CA GLN A 163 -12.21 -2.52 -2.99
C GLN A 163 -11.88 -3.43 -1.80
N GLY A 164 -10.77 -3.17 -1.11
CA GLY A 164 -10.37 -3.88 0.12
C GLY A 164 -11.39 -3.67 1.23
N VAL A 165 -11.80 -2.43 1.49
CA VAL A 165 -12.85 -2.09 2.46
C VAL A 165 -14.17 -2.77 2.11
N ARG A 166 -14.58 -2.74 0.83
CA ARG A 166 -15.78 -3.45 0.37
C ARG A 166 -15.71 -4.95 0.66
N HIS A 167 -14.58 -5.59 0.40
CA HIS A 167 -14.37 -7.00 0.69
C HIS A 167 -14.37 -7.28 2.20
N PHE A 168 -13.66 -6.46 2.98
CA PHE A 168 -13.62 -6.56 4.43
C PHE A 168 -15.01 -6.54 5.05
N LEU A 169 -15.89 -5.61 4.62
CA LEU A 169 -17.26 -5.52 5.09
C LEU A 169 -18.11 -6.76 4.77
N THR A 170 -17.74 -7.58 3.80
CA THR A 170 -18.42 -8.88 3.57
C THR A 170 -17.98 -9.97 4.53
N LEU A 171 -16.80 -9.85 5.12
CA LEU A 171 -16.24 -10.81 6.08
C LEU A 171 -16.68 -10.53 7.53
N TYR A 172 -17.04 -9.27 7.82
CA TYR A 172 -17.31 -8.76 9.17
C TYR A 172 -18.73 -8.17 9.33
N LYS A 173 -19.66 -8.66 8.53
CA LYS A 173 -21.10 -8.37 8.67
C LYS A 173 -21.76 -9.29 9.67
#